data_33d7d539e32c11b21b0ef850b73a96d0
#
_entry.id   33d7d539e32c11b21b0ef850b73a96d0
#
_cell.length_a   1.000
_cell.length_b   1.000
_cell.length_c   1.000
_cell.angle_alpha   90.00
_cell.angle_beta   90.00
_cell.angle_gamma   90.00
#
_symmetry.space_group_name_H-M   'P 1'
#
loop_
_entity.id
_entity.type
_entity.pdbx_description
1 polymer ?
#
loop_
_entity_poly.entity_id
_entity_poly.type
_entity_poly.pdbx_seq_one_letter_code
_entity_poly.pdbx_strand_id
1 'polypeptide(L)'
;GEQTGNVVHVGPIHSPVAGRTDHLPMHVPAGSYVIPAEEVAFLGEGNTLNGFKNITEWVEKYYDHTFTNAGSPVPIVAAGGEYVIPPQSVYGIGDGNLEKGHRILDEYVKKLRQKHIKTLQKLPPPKRD
;
A
#
# COMPACT_ATOMS: atom_id res chain seq x y z
N GLY A 1 22.35 6.94 19.81
CA GLY A 1 21.93 6.14 19.13
C GLY A 1 20.51 6.08 18.82
N GLU A 2 20.25 6.34 17.75
CA GLU A 2 19.06 6.26 17.38
C GLU A 2 18.61 4.99 17.19
N GLN A 3 17.56 4.66 17.50
CA GLN A 3 17.00 3.39 17.50
C GLN A 3 16.12 3.22 16.36
N THR A 4 16.59 3.61 15.22
CA THR A 4 15.74 3.54 14.05
C THR A 4 15.38 2.12 13.72
N GLY A 5 16.20 1.13 14.09
CA GLY A 5 15.88 -0.26 13.82
C GLY A 5 14.64 -0.74 14.51
N ASN A 6 14.17 -0.01 15.53
CA ASN A 6 12.97 -0.42 16.22
C ASN A 6 11.71 0.27 15.74
N VAL A 7 11.85 1.18 14.79
CA VAL A 7 10.70 1.89 14.26
C VAL A 7 10.06 1.07 13.16
N VAL A 8 8.76 0.83 13.28
CA VAL A 8 8.03 0.02 12.32
C VAL A 8 7.00 0.91 11.65
N HIS A 9 7.01 0.94 10.34
CA HIS A 9 6.16 1.82 9.55
C HIS A 9 4.86 1.14 9.16
N VAL A 10 3.76 1.88 9.29
CA VAL A 10 2.44 1.46 8.84
C VAL A 10 1.79 2.67 8.19
N GLY A 11 1.04 2.44 7.13
CA GLY A 11 0.30 3.53 6.49
C GLY A 11 1.01 4.10 5.28
N PRO A 12 0.68 5.35 4.95
CA PRO A 12 1.25 5.98 3.75
C PRO A 12 2.75 6.20 3.87
N ILE A 13 3.44 6.04 2.77
CA ILE A 13 4.86 6.32 2.71
C ILE A 13 5.04 7.63 1.98
N HIS A 14 5.40 8.66 2.75
CA HIS A 14 5.62 9.98 2.19
C HIS A 14 7.04 10.12 1.70
N SER A 15 7.20 10.89 0.66
CA SER A 15 8.50 11.13 0.09
C SER A 15 9.23 12.22 0.86
N PRO A 16 10.40 11.95 1.44
CA PRO A 16 11.16 13.02 2.09
C PRO A 16 11.82 13.97 1.11
N VAL A 17 12.00 13.52 -0.14
CA VAL A 17 12.62 14.34 -1.16
C VAL A 17 11.78 14.24 -2.41
N ALA A 18 11.35 15.37 -2.94
CA ALA A 18 10.48 15.37 -4.10
C ALA A 18 11.16 14.68 -5.28
N GLY A 19 10.46 13.74 -5.87
CA GLY A 19 10.86 13.13 -7.12
C GLY A 19 11.93 12.05 -7.04
N ARG A 20 12.48 11.76 -5.90
CA ARG A 20 13.54 10.77 -5.82
C ARG A 20 13.42 9.93 -4.57
N THR A 21 12.49 9.00 -4.57
CA THR A 21 12.20 8.30 -3.34
C THR A 21 11.92 6.84 -3.56
N ASP A 22 12.69 6.21 -4.43
CA ASP A 22 12.43 4.82 -4.72
C ASP A 22 13.32 3.86 -3.95
N HIS A 23 14.02 4.34 -2.93
CA HIS A 23 14.87 3.47 -2.11
C HIS A 23 14.79 3.92 -0.66
N LEU A 24 13.66 3.65 0.00
CA LEU A 24 13.48 4.00 1.39
C LEU A 24 13.52 2.74 2.24
N PRO A 25 14.66 2.45 2.87
CA PRO A 25 14.71 1.27 3.74
C PRO A 25 13.88 1.51 5.00
N MET A 26 13.12 0.50 5.38
CA MET A 26 12.27 0.60 6.56
C MET A 26 11.90 -0.78 7.04
N HIS A 27 11.29 -0.86 8.22
CA HIS A 27 10.74 -2.10 8.72
C HIS A 27 9.22 -1.98 8.76
N VAL A 28 8.54 -3.07 8.45
CA VAL A 28 7.08 -3.10 8.53
C VAL A 28 6.69 -4.30 9.39
N PRO A 29 5.49 -4.29 9.98
CA PRO A 29 5.07 -5.44 10.77
C PRO A 29 4.98 -6.69 9.90
N ALA A 30 5.33 -7.83 10.47
CA ALA A 30 5.21 -9.09 9.75
C ALA A 30 3.76 -9.28 9.33
N GLY A 31 3.53 -9.68 8.10
CA GLY A 31 2.17 -9.87 7.58
C GLY A 31 1.56 -8.65 6.92
N SER A 32 2.26 -7.53 6.91
CA SER A 32 1.78 -6.33 6.22
C SER A 32 1.70 -6.55 4.72
N TYR A 33 0.94 -5.71 4.05
CA TYR A 33 0.82 -5.71 2.58
C TYR A 33 1.14 -4.31 2.07
N VAL A 34 1.98 -4.22 1.06
CA VAL A 34 2.36 -2.92 0.51
C VAL A 34 1.66 -2.73 -0.83
N ILE A 35 0.87 -1.66 -0.93
CA ILE A 35 0.22 -1.33 -2.20
C ILE A 35 1.18 -0.46 -3.00
N PRO A 36 1.47 -0.83 -4.26
CA PRO A 36 2.42 -0.07 -5.06
C PRO A 36 1.94 1.35 -5.35
N ALA A 37 2.89 2.23 -5.57
CA ALA A 37 2.59 3.67 -5.71
C ALA A 37 1.64 3.96 -6.87
N GLU A 38 1.75 3.23 -7.97
CA GLU A 38 0.87 3.47 -9.11
C GLU A 38 -0.57 3.16 -8.77
N GLU A 39 -0.79 2.08 -8.04
CA GLU A 39 -2.15 1.71 -7.66
C GLU A 39 -2.71 2.64 -6.59
N VAL A 40 -1.85 3.15 -5.70
CA VAL A 40 -2.29 4.17 -4.75
C VAL A 40 -2.79 5.40 -5.50
N ALA A 41 -2.01 5.87 -6.47
CA ALA A 41 -2.39 7.04 -7.24
C ALA A 41 -3.68 6.78 -8.03
N PHE A 42 -3.82 5.59 -8.61
CA PHE A 42 -5.03 5.26 -9.35
C PHE A 42 -6.26 5.27 -8.44
N LEU A 43 -6.13 4.79 -7.21
CA LEU A 43 -7.24 4.82 -6.25
C LEU A 43 -7.59 6.24 -5.83
N GLY A 44 -6.68 7.18 -6.01
CA GLY A 44 -6.94 8.60 -5.75
C GLY A 44 -7.24 9.39 -7.02
N GLU A 45 -7.53 8.68 -8.13
CA GLU A 45 -7.81 9.32 -9.41
C GLU A 45 -6.66 10.21 -9.87
N GLY A 46 -5.45 9.68 -9.73
CA GLY A 46 -4.25 10.38 -10.11
C GLY A 46 -3.61 11.22 -9.02
N ASN A 47 -4.24 11.25 -7.85
CA ASN A 47 -3.73 12.03 -6.72
C ASN A 47 -3.33 11.09 -5.60
N THR A 48 -2.04 11.04 -5.29
CA THR A 48 -1.52 10.11 -4.29
C THR A 48 -2.11 10.37 -2.90
N LEU A 49 -2.26 11.63 -2.51
CA LEU A 49 -2.80 11.94 -1.19
C LEU A 49 -4.26 11.50 -1.07
N ASN A 50 -5.03 11.64 -2.14
CA ASN A 50 -6.38 11.11 -2.15
C ASN A 50 -6.37 9.59 -2.06
N GLY A 51 -5.43 8.95 -2.73
CA GLY A 51 -5.27 7.51 -2.63
C GLY A 51 -5.00 7.09 -1.22
N PHE A 52 -4.10 7.78 -0.53
CA PHE A 52 -3.80 7.50 0.87
C PHE A 52 -5.06 7.60 1.72
N LYS A 53 -5.83 8.67 1.52
CA LYS A 53 -7.04 8.88 2.30
C LYS A 53 -8.06 7.76 2.06
N ASN A 54 -8.27 7.41 0.81
CA ASN A 54 -9.24 6.38 0.46
C ASN A 54 -8.84 5.02 1.01
N ILE A 55 -7.57 4.70 0.92
CA ILE A 55 -7.08 3.42 1.45
C ILE A 55 -7.21 3.39 2.97
N THR A 56 -6.88 4.49 3.63
CA THR A 56 -6.96 4.54 5.09
C THR A 56 -8.38 4.24 5.57
N GLU A 57 -9.39 4.73 4.86
CA GLU A 57 -10.76 4.51 5.26
C GLU A 57 -11.10 3.02 5.32
N TRP A 58 -10.74 2.27 4.28
CA TRP A 58 -11.09 0.86 4.32
C TRP A 58 -10.08 0.02 5.12
N VAL A 59 -8.85 0.49 5.27
CA VAL A 59 -7.91 -0.18 6.17
C VAL A 59 -8.45 -0.13 7.59
N GLU A 60 -8.98 1.01 8.00
CA GLU A 60 -9.56 1.14 9.33
C GLU A 60 -10.83 0.32 9.47
N LYS A 61 -11.62 0.26 8.41
CA LYS A 61 -12.85 -0.52 8.43
C LYS A 61 -12.58 -2.00 8.67
N TYR A 62 -11.52 -2.54 8.11
CA TYR A 62 -11.19 -3.95 8.22
C TYR A 62 -10.21 -4.29 9.33
N TYR A 63 -9.82 -3.29 10.11
CA TYR A 63 -8.85 -3.51 11.18
C TYR A 63 -9.43 -4.45 12.23
N ASP A 64 -8.74 -5.56 12.47
CA ASP A 64 -9.20 -6.56 13.43
C ASP A 64 -8.28 -6.54 14.64
N HIS A 65 -8.81 -6.05 15.75
CA HIS A 65 -8.04 -5.88 16.97
C HIS A 65 -7.67 -7.19 17.63
N THR A 66 -8.27 -8.31 17.21
CA THR A 66 -7.97 -9.61 17.81
C THR A 66 -6.71 -10.22 17.23
N PHE A 67 -6.23 -9.72 16.09
CA PHE A 67 -5.00 -10.25 15.52
C PHE A 67 -3.80 -9.80 16.34
N THR A 68 -2.98 -10.76 16.75
CA THR A 68 -1.76 -10.47 17.47
C THR A 68 -0.59 -10.87 16.59
N ASN A 69 0.24 -9.89 16.29
CA ASN A 69 1.38 -10.15 15.44
C ASN A 69 2.49 -10.79 16.25
N ALA A 70 2.84 -12.00 15.90
CA ALA A 70 3.86 -12.73 16.64
C ALA A 70 5.21 -12.71 15.94
N GLY A 71 5.30 -12.13 14.77
CA GLY A 71 6.53 -12.13 14.01
C GLY A 71 7.37 -10.89 14.23
N SER A 72 8.65 -11.01 13.95
CA SER A 72 9.54 -9.85 14.00
C SER A 72 9.27 -8.94 12.82
N PRO A 73 9.53 -7.64 12.99
CA PRO A 73 9.39 -6.73 11.85
C PRO A 73 10.25 -7.16 10.67
N VAL A 74 9.75 -6.88 9.49
CA VAL A 74 10.38 -7.30 8.25
C VAL A 74 11.04 -6.10 7.58
N PRO A 75 12.32 -6.18 7.22
CA PRO A 75 12.95 -5.09 6.49
C PRO A 75 12.51 -5.09 5.04
N ILE A 76 12.20 -3.91 4.52
CA ILE A 76 11.84 -3.76 3.12
C ILE A 76 12.52 -2.51 2.57
N VAL A 77 12.55 -2.42 1.25
CA VAL A 77 12.92 -1.20 0.57
C VAL A 77 11.68 -0.72 -0.16
N ALA A 78 11.21 0.45 0.20
CA ALA A 78 9.95 0.97 -0.30
C ALA A 78 10.16 2.22 -1.14
N ALA A 79 9.10 2.70 -1.74
CA ALA A 79 9.13 3.93 -2.53
C ALA A 79 8.08 4.88 -1.98
N GLY A 80 8.34 6.18 -2.12
CA GLY A 80 7.34 7.17 -1.76
C GLY A 80 6.08 6.96 -2.60
N GLY A 81 4.95 7.15 -1.99
CA GLY A 81 3.67 6.93 -2.65
C GLY A 81 3.06 5.57 -2.39
N GLU A 82 3.82 4.64 -1.83
CA GLU A 82 3.28 3.33 -1.49
C GLU A 82 2.54 3.40 -0.15
N TYR A 83 1.76 2.38 0.12
CA TYR A 83 0.96 2.33 1.35
C TYR A 83 1.16 0.97 2.02
N VAL A 84 1.50 0.99 3.30
CA VAL A 84 1.68 -0.24 4.08
C VAL A 84 0.41 -0.54 4.85
N ILE A 85 -0.27 -1.61 4.48
CA ILE A 85 -1.47 -2.05 5.19
C ILE A 85 -1.03 -2.93 6.35
N PRO A 86 -1.43 -2.59 7.59
CA PRO A 86 -0.98 -3.37 8.74
C PRO A 86 -1.57 -4.78 8.72
N PRO A 87 -0.91 -5.73 9.36
CA PRO A 87 -1.38 -7.11 9.32
C PRO A 87 -2.77 -7.28 9.94
N GLN A 88 -3.16 -6.43 10.88
CA GLN A 88 -4.49 -6.49 11.46
C GLN A 88 -5.56 -6.26 10.40
N SER A 89 -5.30 -5.35 9.46
CA SER A 89 -6.26 -5.09 8.39
C SER A 89 -6.21 -6.18 7.33
N VAL A 90 -5.03 -6.72 7.05
CA VAL A 90 -4.92 -7.84 6.12
C VAL A 90 -5.69 -9.04 6.67
N TYR A 91 -5.55 -9.29 7.96
CA TYR A 91 -6.27 -10.36 8.65
C TYR A 91 -7.79 -10.16 8.55
N GLY A 92 -8.24 -8.92 8.78
CA GLY A 92 -9.67 -8.61 8.69
C GLY A 92 -10.20 -8.73 7.27
N ILE A 93 -9.43 -8.31 6.27
CA ILE A 93 -9.81 -8.47 4.86
C ILE A 93 -9.95 -9.95 4.53
N GLY A 94 -9.13 -10.81 5.12
CA GLY A 94 -9.20 -12.24 4.92
C GLY A 94 -10.21 -12.94 5.80
N ASP A 95 -11.04 -12.16 6.50
CA ASP A 95 -12.08 -12.71 7.36
C ASP A 95 -11.48 -13.64 8.41
N GLY A 96 -10.40 -13.18 9.05
CA GLY A 96 -9.73 -13.94 10.08
C GLY A 96 -8.65 -14.88 9.56
N ASN A 97 -8.14 -14.62 8.37
CA ASN A 97 -7.11 -15.46 7.77
C ASN A 97 -6.11 -14.59 7.04
N LEU A 98 -4.90 -14.54 7.55
CA LEU A 98 -3.88 -13.64 7.00
C LEU A 98 -3.49 -14.01 5.57
N GLU A 99 -3.31 -15.29 5.28
CA GLU A 99 -2.97 -15.72 3.93
C GLU A 99 -4.07 -15.37 2.95
N LYS A 100 -5.31 -15.58 3.35
CA LYS A 100 -6.44 -15.24 2.49
C LYS A 100 -6.48 -13.73 2.24
N GLY A 101 -6.19 -12.93 3.28
CA GLY A 101 -6.12 -11.48 3.11
C GLY A 101 -5.07 -11.07 2.09
N HIS A 102 -3.90 -11.69 2.15
CA HIS A 102 -2.86 -11.41 1.17
C HIS A 102 -3.31 -11.78 -0.24
N ARG A 103 -3.97 -12.93 -0.41
CA ARG A 103 -4.45 -13.34 -1.72
C ARG A 103 -5.51 -12.38 -2.26
N ILE A 104 -6.42 -11.95 -1.39
CA ILE A 104 -7.46 -11.00 -1.79
C ILE A 104 -6.84 -9.70 -2.25
N LEU A 105 -5.84 -9.21 -1.51
CA LEU A 105 -5.18 -7.96 -1.87
C LEU A 105 -4.38 -8.10 -3.16
N ASP A 106 -3.72 -9.26 -3.36
CA ASP A 106 -3.00 -9.50 -4.61
C ASP A 106 -3.96 -9.45 -5.79
N GLU A 107 -5.12 -10.08 -5.67
CA GLU A 107 -6.10 -10.05 -6.74
C GLU A 107 -6.65 -8.65 -6.96
N TYR A 108 -6.84 -7.92 -5.89
CA TYR A 108 -7.35 -6.56 -5.97
C TYR A 108 -6.36 -5.66 -6.71
N VAL A 109 -5.08 -5.73 -6.33
CA VAL A 109 -4.04 -4.93 -6.98
C VAL A 109 -3.91 -5.31 -8.45
N LYS A 110 -4.00 -6.61 -8.74
CA LYS A 110 -3.92 -7.09 -10.12
C LYS A 110 -5.08 -6.52 -10.94
N LYS A 111 -6.27 -6.51 -10.39
CA LYS A 111 -7.43 -5.96 -11.10
C LYS A 111 -7.33 -4.45 -11.27
N LEU A 112 -6.82 -3.76 -10.27
CA LEU A 112 -6.58 -2.32 -10.39
C LEU A 112 -5.61 -2.03 -11.52
N ARG A 113 -4.54 -2.82 -11.59
CA ARG A 113 -3.53 -2.62 -12.63
C ARG A 113 -4.12 -2.84 -14.01
N GLN A 114 -4.93 -3.87 -14.17
CA GLN A 114 -5.60 -4.13 -15.43
C GLN A 114 -6.55 -3.02 -15.80
N LYS A 115 -7.29 -2.51 -14.83
CA LYS A 115 -8.23 -1.42 -15.04
C LYS A 115 -7.49 -0.14 -15.43
N HIS A 116 -6.38 0.14 -14.79
CA HIS A 116 -5.56 1.30 -15.09
C HIS A 116 -5.03 1.22 -16.53
N ILE A 117 -4.53 0.06 -16.92
CA ILE A 117 -4.03 -0.14 -18.27
C ILE A 117 -5.15 0.10 -19.29
N LYS A 118 -6.33 -0.45 -19.03
CA LYS A 118 -7.46 -0.25 -19.94
C LYS A 118 -7.85 1.22 -20.04
N THR A 119 -7.82 1.93 -18.93
CA THR A 119 -8.13 3.35 -18.92
C THR A 119 -7.14 4.11 -19.78
N LEU A 120 -5.85 3.81 -19.64
CA LEU A 120 -4.83 4.45 -20.44
C LEU A 120 -5.01 4.15 -21.92
N GLN A 121 -5.39 2.92 -22.26
CA GLN A 121 -5.59 2.53 -23.64
C GLN A 121 -6.79 3.23 -24.28
N LYS A 122 -7.74 3.66 -23.47
CA LYS A 122 -8.92 4.34 -23.97
C LYS A 122 -8.74 5.84 -24.12
N LEU A 123 -7.64 6.38 -23.63
CA LEU A 123 -7.42 7.80 -23.76
C LEU A 123 -7.14 8.15 -25.22
N PRO A 124 -7.66 9.30 -25.70
CA PRO A 124 -7.36 9.70 -27.07
C PRO A 124 -5.90 10.04 -27.21
N PRO A 125 -5.34 9.88 -28.40
CA PRO A 125 -3.94 10.25 -28.60
C PRO A 125 -3.75 11.74 -28.39
N PRO A 126 -2.52 12.18 -28.03
CA PRO A 126 -2.26 13.60 -27.87
C PRO A 126 -2.56 14.33 -29.17
N LYS A 127 -3.04 15.56 -29.03
CA LYS A 127 -3.29 16.36 -30.21
C LYS A 127 -1.99 16.78 -30.81
N ARG A 128 -1.99 16.82 -32.15
CA ARG A 128 -0.85 17.34 -32.86
C ARG A 128 -1.30 18.51 -33.64
N ASP A 129 -0.55 19.54 -33.59
CA ASP A 129 -0.91 20.75 -34.34
C ASP A 129 -0.12 20.92 -35.58
#